data_8f233ebef2b9856b5cd1d9b900b2be74
#
_entry.id   8f233ebef2b9856b5cd1d9b900b2be74
#
_cell.length_a   1.000
_cell.length_b   1.000
_cell.length_c   1.000
_cell.angle_alpha   90.00
_cell.angle_beta   90.00
_cell.angle_gamma   90.00
#
_symmetry.space_group_name_H-M   'P 1'
#
loop_
_entity.id
_entity.type
_entity.pdbx_description
1 polymer ?
#
loop_
_entity_poly.entity_id
_entity_poly.type
_entity_poly.pdbx_seq_one_letter_code
_entity_poly.pdbx_strand_id
1 'polypeptide(L)'
;MCVLKLRDDQWERIREHFPEENVQDSRPGRKPIPTRRVLEAVLWILNTGAQWHMLPQGYPNYKTVHRRFQQWCREEVLRKVLTDLANVLREEGEIDESECFIDATFASAKGGGEEIGPAGRGKGVKIMAIVDRHGLLLSVSTYAANHHELRWCN
;
A
#
# COMPACT_ATOMS: atom_id res chain seq x y z
N MET A 1 15.16 -9.58 15.62
CA MET A 1 14.04 -9.29 14.69
C MET A 1 14.57 -8.37 13.61
N CYS A 2 14.51 -8.80 12.36
CA CYS A 2 15.11 -8.04 11.26
C CYS A 2 14.25 -6.80 10.96
N VAL A 3 14.85 -5.63 11.06
CA VAL A 3 14.21 -4.36 10.66
C VAL A 3 14.25 -4.30 9.14
N LEU A 4 13.08 -4.18 8.50
CA LEU A 4 12.99 -4.00 7.06
C LEU A 4 13.59 -2.63 6.71
N LYS A 5 14.57 -2.62 5.79
CA LYS A 5 15.21 -1.40 5.30
C LYS A 5 15.16 -1.37 3.78
N LEU A 6 14.77 -0.24 3.24
CA LEU A 6 14.90 0.05 1.81
C LEU A 6 16.37 0.28 1.46
N ARG A 7 16.80 -0.20 0.31
CA ARG A 7 18.08 0.21 -0.27
C ARG A 7 17.99 1.66 -0.76
N ASP A 8 19.14 2.30 -0.94
CA ASP A 8 19.18 3.71 -1.37
C ASP A 8 18.62 3.88 -2.78
N ASP A 9 18.96 2.95 -3.69
CA ASP A 9 18.42 2.95 -5.05
C ASP A 9 16.89 2.78 -5.09
N GLN A 10 16.34 1.95 -4.22
CA GLN A 10 14.89 1.76 -4.11
C GLN A 10 14.21 3.03 -3.58
N TRP A 11 14.80 3.67 -2.58
CA TRP A 11 14.28 4.91 -2.01
C TRP A 11 14.30 6.06 -3.02
N GLU A 12 15.43 6.27 -3.71
CA GLU A 12 15.58 7.35 -4.71
C GLU A 12 14.54 7.25 -5.84
N ARG A 13 14.12 6.05 -6.24
CA ARG A 13 13.10 5.86 -7.27
C ARG A 13 11.71 6.36 -6.88
N ILE A 14 11.38 6.36 -5.59
CA ILE A 14 10.01 6.62 -5.12
C ILE A 14 9.86 7.88 -4.26
N ARG A 15 10.96 8.47 -3.79
CA ARG A 15 10.93 9.57 -2.82
C ARG A 15 10.12 10.79 -3.28
N GLU A 16 10.14 11.08 -4.57
CA GLU A 16 9.47 12.27 -5.15
C GLU A 16 7.94 12.22 -5.03
N HIS A 17 7.37 11.03 -4.87
CA HIS A 17 5.92 10.87 -4.65
C HIS A 17 5.47 11.35 -3.27
N PHE A 18 6.39 11.44 -2.31
CA PHE A 18 6.05 11.82 -0.94
C PHE A 18 6.09 13.33 -0.77
N PRO A 19 4.95 13.96 -0.38
CA PRO A 19 4.86 15.41 -0.26
C PRO A 19 5.91 16.00 0.69
N GLU A 20 6.28 15.25 1.71
CA GLU A 20 7.25 15.68 2.73
C GLU A 20 8.67 15.85 2.21
N GLU A 21 9.01 15.14 1.14
CA GLU A 21 10.34 15.24 0.50
C GLU A 21 10.46 16.45 -0.44
N ASN A 22 9.31 17.00 -0.87
CA ASN A 22 9.24 18.13 -1.78
C ASN A 22 9.17 19.48 -1.06
N VAL A 23 9.16 19.50 0.27
CA VAL A 23 9.13 20.72 1.07
C VAL A 23 10.51 21.03 1.61
N GLN A 24 11.06 22.20 1.27
CA GLN A 24 12.27 22.70 1.92
C GLN A 24 12.00 22.92 3.42
N ASP A 25 12.62 22.11 4.26
CA ASP A 25 12.51 22.24 5.71
C ASP A 25 13.39 23.38 6.22
N SER A 26 12.90 24.61 6.06
CA SER A 26 13.52 25.82 6.58
C SER A 26 12.97 26.23 7.96
N ARG A 27 12.06 25.44 8.54
CA ARG A 27 11.39 25.79 9.81
C ARG A 27 12.31 25.54 10.99
N PRO A 28 12.40 26.50 11.94
CA PRO A 28 13.06 26.26 13.22
C PRO A 28 12.25 25.25 14.05
N GLY A 29 12.92 24.37 14.78
CA GLY A 29 12.29 23.41 15.66
C GLY A 29 12.73 21.96 15.42
N ARG A 30 11.99 21.01 16.03
CA ARG A 30 12.28 19.58 15.87
C ARG A 30 12.00 19.13 14.44
N LYS A 31 13.01 18.60 13.77
CA LYS A 31 12.87 18.05 12.43
C LYS A 31 11.85 16.91 12.40
N PRO A 32 11.02 16.82 11.34
CA PRO A 32 10.09 15.72 11.16
C PRO A 32 10.86 14.39 11.03
N ILE A 33 10.19 13.30 11.40
CA ILE A 33 10.75 11.96 11.22
C ILE A 33 10.94 11.72 9.71
N PRO A 34 12.13 11.25 9.28
CA PRO A 34 12.40 10.98 7.87
C PRO A 34 11.35 10.08 7.24
N THR A 35 10.85 10.47 6.06
CA THR A 35 9.80 9.76 5.33
C THR A 35 10.15 8.32 5.06
N ARG A 36 11.39 8.05 4.64
CA ARG A 36 11.91 6.70 4.43
C ARG A 36 11.71 5.79 5.65
N ARG A 37 12.03 6.28 6.86
CA ARG A 37 11.85 5.49 8.09
C ARG A 37 10.39 5.20 8.41
N VAL A 38 9.50 6.12 8.08
CA VAL A 38 8.05 5.91 8.23
C VAL A 38 7.57 4.87 7.21
N LEU A 39 8.02 4.97 5.96
CA LEU A 39 7.68 4.00 4.91
C LEU A 39 8.18 2.60 5.25
N GLU A 40 9.41 2.46 5.71
CA GLU A 40 9.97 1.18 6.18
C GLU A 40 9.10 0.54 7.28
N ALA A 41 8.61 1.36 8.22
CA ALA A 41 7.69 0.90 9.26
C ALA A 41 6.33 0.46 8.71
N VAL A 42 5.78 1.20 7.74
CA VAL A 42 4.54 0.82 7.04
C VAL A 42 4.73 -0.50 6.31
N LEU A 43 5.82 -0.65 5.54
CA LEU A 43 6.12 -1.88 4.80
C LEU A 43 6.30 -3.08 5.75
N TRP A 44 6.89 -2.87 6.92
CA TRP A 44 7.00 -3.91 7.93
C TRP A 44 5.61 -4.38 8.41
N ILE A 45 4.69 -3.44 8.72
CA ILE A 45 3.31 -3.76 9.10
C ILE A 45 2.59 -4.51 7.98
N LEU A 46 2.69 -4.05 6.74
CA LEU A 46 2.05 -4.68 5.59
C LEU A 46 2.58 -6.10 5.33
N ASN A 47 3.88 -6.30 5.48
CA ASN A 47 4.53 -7.60 5.28
C ASN A 47 4.21 -8.61 6.39
N THR A 48 4.08 -8.15 7.63
CA THR A 48 3.85 -9.05 8.78
C THR A 48 2.39 -9.25 9.13
N GLY A 49 1.50 -8.34 8.68
CA GLY A 49 0.11 -8.31 9.11
C GLY A 49 -0.08 -7.96 10.60
N ALA A 50 0.96 -7.49 11.28
CA ALA A 50 0.91 -7.17 12.70
C ALA A 50 0.03 -5.95 12.98
N GLN A 51 -0.49 -5.87 14.20
CA GLN A 51 -1.21 -4.67 14.63
C GLN A 51 -0.25 -3.50 14.84
N TRP A 52 -0.69 -2.27 14.58
CA TRP A 52 0.14 -1.07 14.64
C TRP A 52 0.92 -0.91 15.94
N HIS A 53 0.31 -1.21 17.08
CA HIS A 53 0.95 -1.09 18.40
C HIS A 53 2.08 -2.11 18.63
N MET A 54 2.16 -3.15 17.79
CA MET A 54 3.21 -4.18 17.85
C MET A 54 4.47 -3.78 17.05
N LEU A 55 4.47 -2.57 16.46
CA LEU A 55 5.63 -2.08 15.71
C LEU A 55 6.87 -2.06 16.61
N PRO A 56 7.99 -2.72 16.20
CA PRO A 56 9.20 -2.79 16.99
C PRO A 56 9.78 -1.42 17.34
N GLN A 57 10.41 -1.30 18.50
CA GLN A 57 10.99 -0.04 18.99
C GLN A 57 12.11 0.55 18.10
N GLY A 58 12.68 -0.25 17.19
CA GLY A 58 13.63 0.24 16.18
C GLY A 58 13.03 1.16 15.12
N TYR A 59 11.69 1.16 14.99
CA TYR A 59 10.94 2.05 14.12
C TYR A 59 10.43 3.30 14.86
N PRO A 60 9.95 4.32 14.14
CA PRO A 60 9.27 5.45 14.77
C PRO A 60 8.01 5.03 15.53
N ASN A 61 7.55 5.89 16.42
CA ASN A 61 6.34 5.62 17.21
C ASN A 61 5.16 5.27 16.29
N TYR A 62 4.48 4.15 16.58
CA TYR A 62 3.41 3.62 15.75
C TYR A 62 2.26 4.61 15.50
N LYS A 63 1.91 5.49 16.47
CA LYS A 63 0.86 6.50 16.28
C LYS A 63 1.24 7.51 15.19
N THR A 64 2.51 7.88 15.12
CA THR A 64 3.03 8.78 14.08
C THR A 64 3.04 8.09 12.72
N VAL A 65 3.50 6.83 12.68
CA VAL A 65 3.53 6.02 11.46
C VAL A 65 2.12 5.83 10.92
N HIS A 66 1.17 5.41 11.75
CA HIS A 66 -0.23 5.19 11.36
C HIS A 66 -0.90 6.47 10.84
N ARG A 67 -0.69 7.62 11.51
CA ARG A 67 -1.23 8.91 11.06
C ARG A 67 -0.70 9.29 9.67
N ARG A 68 0.60 9.13 9.41
CA ARG A 68 1.19 9.41 8.10
C ARG A 68 0.72 8.42 7.04
N PHE A 69 0.62 7.14 7.37
CA PHE A 69 0.03 6.15 6.48
C PHE A 69 -1.39 6.54 6.06
N GLN A 70 -2.26 6.93 7.01
CA GLN A 70 -3.61 7.39 6.71
C GLN A 70 -3.62 8.65 5.82
N GLN A 71 -2.67 9.56 6.01
CA GLN A 71 -2.51 10.73 5.14
C GLN A 71 -2.15 10.31 3.73
N TRP A 72 -1.14 9.45 3.57
CA TRP A 72 -0.73 8.94 2.25
C TRP A 72 -1.84 8.16 1.54
N CYS A 73 -2.68 7.44 2.28
CA CYS A 73 -3.87 6.80 1.70
C CYS A 73 -4.85 7.83 1.14
N ARG A 74 -5.18 8.88 1.92
CA ARG A 74 -6.09 9.95 1.46
C ARG A 74 -5.57 10.73 0.26
N GLU A 75 -4.27 10.94 0.18
CA GLU A 75 -3.58 11.66 -0.90
C GLU A 75 -3.19 10.75 -2.08
N GLU A 76 -3.57 9.47 -2.00
CA GLU A 76 -3.26 8.43 -2.99
C GLU A 76 -1.76 8.26 -3.32
N VAL A 77 -0.88 8.65 -2.39
CA VAL A 77 0.58 8.61 -2.58
C VAL A 77 1.05 7.20 -2.91
N LEU A 78 0.61 6.21 -2.13
CA LEU A 78 1.02 4.81 -2.33
C LEU A 78 0.50 4.24 -3.65
N ARG A 79 -0.70 4.66 -4.10
CA ARG A 79 -1.22 4.28 -5.41
C ARG A 79 -0.33 4.82 -6.54
N LYS A 80 0.07 6.09 -6.47
CA LYS A 80 0.99 6.70 -7.44
C LYS A 80 2.32 5.96 -7.50
N VAL A 81 2.91 5.66 -6.33
CA VAL A 81 4.15 4.86 -6.24
C VAL A 81 3.99 3.52 -6.95
N LEU A 82 2.92 2.77 -6.67
CA LEU A 82 2.69 1.46 -7.27
C LEU A 82 2.47 1.57 -8.79
N THR A 83 1.73 2.57 -9.25
CA THR A 83 1.48 2.79 -10.68
C THR A 83 2.77 3.08 -11.42
N ASP A 84 3.63 3.95 -10.88
CA ASP A 84 4.89 4.29 -11.53
C ASP A 84 5.87 3.12 -11.53
N LEU A 85 5.95 2.37 -10.44
CA LEU A 85 6.76 1.15 -10.41
C LEU A 85 6.28 0.10 -11.43
N ALA A 86 4.97 -0.07 -11.58
CA ALA A 86 4.39 -0.98 -12.57
C ALA A 86 4.69 -0.52 -14.01
N ASN A 87 4.64 0.78 -14.28
CA ASN A 87 5.00 1.34 -15.58
C ASN A 87 6.48 1.11 -15.90
N VAL A 88 7.37 1.32 -14.94
CA VAL A 88 8.82 1.04 -15.12
C VAL A 88 9.04 -0.43 -15.46
N LEU A 89 8.43 -1.35 -14.72
CA LEU A 89 8.55 -2.79 -14.99
C LEU A 89 7.99 -3.17 -16.36
N ARG A 90 6.91 -2.52 -16.80
CA ARG A 90 6.36 -2.72 -18.16
C ARG A 90 7.32 -2.24 -19.23
N GLU A 91 7.92 -1.06 -19.06
CA GLU A 91 8.90 -0.49 -19.99
C GLU A 91 10.18 -1.33 -20.06
N GLU A 92 10.61 -1.91 -18.94
CA GLU A 92 11.75 -2.82 -18.85
C GLU A 92 11.45 -4.23 -19.41
N GLY A 93 10.17 -4.52 -19.76
CA GLY A 93 9.75 -5.82 -20.27
C GLY A 93 9.70 -6.93 -19.22
N GLU A 94 9.70 -6.56 -17.95
CA GLU A 94 9.63 -7.51 -16.82
C GLU A 94 8.20 -7.99 -16.52
N ILE A 95 7.18 -7.36 -17.11
CA ILE A 95 5.78 -7.77 -17.00
C ILE A 95 5.42 -8.67 -18.16
N ASP A 96 5.02 -9.90 -17.88
CA ASP A 96 4.51 -10.86 -18.87
C ASP A 96 2.97 -10.87 -18.87
N GLU A 97 2.39 -10.09 -19.77
CA GLU A 97 0.93 -9.99 -19.93
C GLU A 97 0.33 -11.14 -20.77
N SER A 98 1.14 -12.13 -21.20
CA SER A 98 0.64 -13.29 -21.99
C SER A 98 -0.34 -14.15 -21.21
N GLU A 99 -0.19 -14.21 -19.90
CA GLU A 99 -1.10 -14.87 -18.96
C GLU A 99 -1.35 -13.96 -17.76
N CYS A 100 -2.62 -13.68 -17.48
CA CYS A 100 -3.02 -12.90 -16.32
C CYS A 100 -3.90 -13.75 -15.40
N PHE A 101 -3.66 -13.66 -14.10
CA PHE A 101 -4.45 -14.33 -13.08
C PHE A 101 -5.26 -13.31 -12.29
N ILE A 102 -6.53 -13.66 -12.05
CA ILE A 102 -7.42 -12.86 -11.20
C ILE A 102 -7.52 -13.54 -9.86
N ASP A 103 -7.15 -12.85 -8.81
CA ASP A 103 -7.34 -13.29 -7.43
C ASP A 103 -8.33 -12.37 -6.71
N ALA A 104 -9.23 -12.98 -5.96
CA ALA A 104 -10.25 -12.26 -5.20
C ALA A 104 -10.17 -12.67 -3.73
N THR A 105 -9.98 -11.70 -2.85
CA THR A 105 -9.95 -11.95 -1.42
C THR A 105 -10.97 -11.08 -0.68
N PHE A 106 -11.38 -11.54 0.51
CA PHE A 106 -12.29 -10.81 1.39
C PHE A 106 -11.52 -10.25 2.58
N ALA A 107 -11.60 -8.95 2.76
CA ALA A 107 -11.07 -8.27 3.93
C ALA A 107 -12.22 -7.82 4.85
N SER A 108 -12.23 -8.34 6.09
CA SER A 108 -13.21 -7.93 7.08
C SER A 108 -12.93 -6.50 7.56
N ALA A 109 -13.98 -5.68 7.65
CA ALA A 109 -13.87 -4.30 8.09
C ALA A 109 -14.63 -4.09 9.40
N LYS A 110 -13.92 -3.80 10.47
CA LYS A 110 -14.50 -3.54 11.80
C LYS A 110 -14.84 -2.06 12.02
N GLY A 111 -14.23 -1.16 11.25
CA GLY A 111 -14.24 0.29 11.50
C GLY A 111 -15.16 1.13 10.60
N GLY A 112 -15.88 0.52 9.66
CA GLY A 112 -16.65 1.27 8.65
C GLY A 112 -15.79 1.71 7.45
N GLY A 113 -16.42 2.21 6.39
CA GLY A 113 -15.81 2.69 5.14
C GLY A 113 -16.86 2.74 4.04
N GLU A 114 -16.58 3.50 2.98
CA GLU A 114 -17.55 3.76 1.89
C GLU A 114 -17.89 2.51 1.07
N GLU A 115 -16.93 1.59 0.90
CA GLU A 115 -17.08 0.37 0.11
C GLU A 115 -17.33 -0.89 0.97
N ILE A 116 -17.88 -0.73 2.17
CA ILE A 116 -18.15 -1.87 3.04
C ILE A 116 -19.57 -2.40 2.81
N GLY A 117 -19.65 -3.66 2.43
CA GLY A 117 -20.91 -4.38 2.24
C GLY A 117 -21.04 -5.62 3.14
N PRO A 118 -22.29 -6.08 3.38
CA PRO A 118 -22.55 -7.32 4.09
C PRO A 118 -22.15 -8.53 3.23
N ALA A 119 -21.56 -9.54 3.87
CA ALA A 119 -21.27 -10.84 3.27
C ALA A 119 -21.56 -11.95 4.28
N GLY A 120 -21.60 -13.19 3.83
CA GLY A 120 -21.79 -14.36 4.71
C GLY A 120 -20.75 -14.49 5.83
N ARG A 121 -19.60 -13.83 5.71
CA ARG A 121 -18.51 -13.75 6.71
C ARG A 121 -18.52 -12.46 7.53
N GLY A 122 -19.59 -11.66 7.48
CA GLY A 122 -19.70 -10.37 8.15
C GLY A 122 -19.55 -9.18 7.20
N LYS A 123 -19.33 -7.98 7.75
CA LYS A 123 -19.10 -6.77 6.93
C LYS A 123 -17.67 -6.69 6.46
N GLY A 124 -17.47 -6.36 5.20
CA GLY A 124 -16.15 -6.24 4.63
C GLY A 124 -16.13 -5.72 3.20
N VAL A 125 -14.96 -5.80 2.63
CA VAL A 125 -14.63 -5.38 1.27
C VAL A 125 -14.09 -6.60 0.51
N LYS A 126 -14.48 -6.75 -0.74
CA LYS A 126 -13.80 -7.64 -1.69
C LYS A 126 -12.67 -6.88 -2.36
N ILE A 127 -11.51 -7.50 -2.41
CA ILE A 127 -10.35 -6.98 -3.12
C ILE A 127 -10.13 -7.93 -4.29
N MET A 128 -10.13 -7.39 -5.50
CA MET A 128 -9.77 -8.11 -6.72
C MET A 128 -8.42 -7.61 -7.20
N ALA A 129 -7.49 -8.51 -7.40
CA ALA A 129 -6.18 -8.23 -7.94
C ALA A 129 -6.02 -8.95 -9.27
N ILE A 130 -5.46 -8.28 -10.25
CA ILE A 130 -4.98 -8.88 -11.50
C ILE A 130 -3.47 -8.88 -11.41
N VAL A 131 -2.88 -10.06 -11.57
CA VAL A 131 -1.43 -10.25 -11.57
C VAL A 131 -0.99 -10.88 -12.89
N ASP A 132 0.25 -10.60 -13.29
CA ASP A 132 0.86 -11.23 -14.43
C ASP A 132 1.29 -12.69 -14.13
N ARG A 133 1.91 -13.35 -15.10
CA ARG A 133 2.45 -14.71 -14.98
C ARG A 133 3.44 -14.87 -13.83
N HIS A 134 4.17 -13.82 -13.47
CA HIS A 134 5.17 -13.83 -12.41
C HIS A 134 4.61 -13.41 -11.04
N GLY A 135 3.31 -13.10 -10.98
CA GLY A 135 2.66 -12.62 -9.75
C GLY A 135 2.84 -11.12 -9.50
N LEU A 136 3.29 -10.34 -10.49
CA LEU A 136 3.39 -8.90 -10.40
C LEU A 136 2.00 -8.28 -10.51
N LEU A 137 1.69 -7.34 -9.64
CA LEU A 137 0.38 -6.69 -9.57
C LEU A 137 0.19 -5.73 -10.75
N LEU A 138 -0.79 -6.03 -11.62
CA LEU A 138 -1.17 -5.20 -12.76
C LEU A 138 -2.31 -4.23 -12.41
N SER A 139 -3.27 -4.70 -11.64
CA SER A 139 -4.42 -3.91 -11.23
C SER A 139 -4.99 -4.39 -9.91
N VAL A 140 -5.58 -3.46 -9.16
CA VAL A 140 -6.31 -3.75 -7.93
C VAL A 140 -7.59 -2.94 -7.92
N SER A 141 -8.69 -3.59 -7.56
CA SER A 141 -9.99 -2.96 -7.37
C SER A 141 -10.64 -3.43 -6.09
N THR A 142 -11.39 -2.54 -5.46
CA THR A 142 -12.14 -2.83 -4.23
C THR A 142 -13.64 -2.69 -4.49
N TYR A 143 -14.42 -3.58 -3.89
CA TYR A 143 -15.87 -3.61 -4.03
C TYR A 143 -16.53 -3.97 -2.71
N ALA A 144 -17.73 -3.45 -2.51
CA ALA A 144 -18.55 -3.88 -1.39
C ALA A 144 -18.77 -5.40 -1.42
N ALA A 145 -18.67 -6.05 -0.28
CA ALA A 145 -18.66 -7.51 -0.19
C ALA A 145 -19.94 -8.21 -0.69
N ASN A 146 -21.04 -7.46 -0.86
CA ASN A 146 -22.30 -7.96 -1.41
C ASN A 146 -22.35 -8.03 -2.96
N HIS A 147 -21.35 -7.54 -3.67
CA HIS A 147 -21.29 -7.64 -5.12
C HIS A 147 -20.85 -9.04 -5.57
N HIS A 148 -21.62 -9.63 -6.50
CA HIS A 148 -21.33 -10.97 -7.05
C HIS A 148 -20.24 -10.86 -8.13
N GLU A 149 -19.29 -11.80 -8.12
CA GLU A 149 -18.10 -11.82 -8.99
C GLU A 149 -18.45 -11.90 -10.50
N LEU A 150 -19.59 -12.52 -10.84
CA LEU A 150 -20.01 -12.76 -12.23
C LEU A 150 -20.49 -11.51 -13.00
N ARG A 151 -20.57 -10.34 -12.39
CA ARG A 151 -20.98 -9.09 -13.08
C ARG A 151 -19.85 -8.37 -13.81
N TRP A 152 -18.64 -8.87 -13.74
CA TRP A 152 -17.43 -8.15 -14.19
C TRP A 152 -16.78 -8.76 -15.44
N CYS A 153 -17.34 -9.83 -15.99
CA CYS A 153 -16.84 -10.50 -17.21
C CYS A 153 -17.58 -10.06 -18.49
N ASN A 154 -18.24 -8.89 -18.51
CA ASN A 154 -18.85 -8.32 -19.71
C ASN A 154 -18.19 -7.00 -20.09
#